data_6484b35cc53bdbc65b6f974def918fcc
#
_entry.id   6484b35cc53bdbc65b6f974def918fcc
#
_cell.length_a   1.000
_cell.length_b   1.000
_cell.length_c   1.000
_cell.angle_alpha   90.00
_cell.angle_beta   90.00
_cell.angle_gamma   90.00
#
_symmetry.space_group_name_H-M   'P 1'
#
loop_
_entity.id
_entity.type
_entity.pdbx_description
1 polymer ?
#
loop_
_entity_poly.entity_id
_entity_poly.type
_entity_poly.pdbx_seq_one_letter_code
_entity_poly.pdbx_strand_id
1 'polypeptide(L)'
;FAVYDSFLQRGYDMLVQDAALEGLHVVLAVDRCGIVGADGETHHGCLDYLSQIPGMTVLAPASFAELRQMLRRAVLELDGPVAVRYPRGGECGYAGDCGDAAVSILREGGDAAVVTCGILTGQALAAAETLEKEGVDVQVVKIDRVSPLDGGAVCAALEGVRRVVVAEDQLRSGALGERLGALLLEQGAGAERLVLRNAGTALPSQGTTAELWRALGLDAEGIAQAVREVLA
;
A
#
# COMPACT_ATOMS: atom_id res chain seq x y z
N PHE A 1 -8.17 -19.62 -0.64
CA PHE A 1 -8.43 -19.60 0.81
C PHE A 1 -8.72 -18.18 1.26
N ALA A 2 -9.86 -17.94 1.94
CA ALA A 2 -10.24 -16.62 2.44
C ALA A 2 -10.09 -16.58 3.97
N VAL A 3 -9.43 -15.53 4.48
CA VAL A 3 -9.08 -15.44 5.91
C VAL A 3 -8.81 -13.99 6.30
N TYR A 4 -9.04 -13.64 7.58
CA TYR A 4 -8.63 -12.35 8.11
C TYR A 4 -7.13 -12.27 8.27
N ASP A 5 -6.54 -11.12 7.94
CA ASP A 5 -5.10 -10.87 7.98
C ASP A 5 -4.50 -11.22 9.35
N SER A 6 -5.10 -10.71 10.44
CA SER A 6 -4.63 -10.99 11.80
C SER A 6 -4.69 -12.48 12.20
N PHE A 7 -5.56 -13.27 11.57
CA PHE A 7 -5.64 -14.71 11.83
C PHE A 7 -4.67 -15.52 10.97
N LEU A 8 -4.40 -15.06 9.76
CA LEU A 8 -3.46 -15.69 8.85
C LEU A 8 -2.02 -15.69 9.39
N GLN A 9 -1.66 -14.75 10.26
CA GLN A 9 -0.36 -14.68 10.91
C GLN A 9 0.01 -15.99 11.62
N ARG A 10 -0.97 -16.75 12.14
CA ARG A 10 -0.74 -18.07 12.76
C ARG A 10 -0.32 -19.13 11.76
N GLY A 11 -0.59 -18.92 10.48
CA GLY A 11 -0.18 -19.81 9.39
C GLY A 11 1.13 -19.41 8.73
N TYR A 12 1.88 -18.43 9.27
CA TYR A 12 3.08 -17.91 8.62
C TYR A 12 4.09 -18.99 8.27
N ASP A 13 4.40 -19.89 9.21
CA ASP A 13 5.32 -21.01 8.99
C ASP A 13 4.85 -21.91 7.84
N MET A 14 3.55 -22.28 7.84
CA MET A 14 2.95 -23.09 6.77
C MET A 14 2.97 -22.37 5.40
N LEU A 15 2.79 -21.06 5.38
CA LEU A 15 2.91 -20.30 4.12
C LEU A 15 4.34 -20.34 3.58
N VAL A 16 5.34 -20.32 4.46
CA VAL A 16 6.75 -20.42 4.05
C VAL A 16 7.10 -21.86 3.65
N GLN A 17 6.81 -22.86 4.52
CA GLN A 17 7.27 -24.23 4.36
C GLN A 17 6.43 -25.01 3.34
N ASP A 18 5.10 -24.91 3.42
CA ASP A 18 4.23 -25.77 2.62
C ASP A 18 3.80 -25.11 1.29
N ALA A 19 3.68 -23.77 1.26
CA ALA A 19 3.24 -23.09 0.04
C ALA A 19 4.39 -22.49 -0.76
N ALA A 20 5.23 -21.66 -0.13
CA ALA A 20 6.25 -20.89 -0.84
C ALA A 20 7.45 -21.76 -1.23
N LEU A 21 7.96 -22.60 -0.33
CA LEU A 21 9.10 -23.48 -0.60
C LEU A 21 8.79 -24.48 -1.72
N GLU A 22 7.58 -25.02 -1.73
CA GLU A 22 7.12 -25.95 -2.76
C GLU A 22 6.60 -25.24 -4.04
N GLY A 23 6.56 -23.91 -4.06
CA GLY A 23 6.09 -23.12 -5.20
C GLY A 23 4.61 -23.37 -5.56
N LEU A 24 3.79 -23.73 -4.58
CA LEU A 24 2.40 -24.10 -4.83
C LEU A 24 1.56 -22.89 -5.23
N HIS A 25 0.71 -23.06 -6.22
CA HIS A 25 -0.29 -22.05 -6.58
C HIS A 25 -1.42 -22.03 -5.54
N VAL A 26 -1.25 -21.21 -4.53
CA VAL A 26 -2.23 -20.97 -3.46
C VAL A 26 -2.65 -19.51 -3.49
N VAL A 27 -3.96 -19.26 -3.66
CA VAL A 27 -4.51 -17.89 -3.65
C VAL A 27 -5.13 -17.61 -2.28
N LEU A 28 -4.63 -16.54 -1.65
CA LEU A 28 -5.08 -16.04 -0.36
C LEU A 28 -5.91 -14.78 -0.58
N ALA A 29 -7.21 -14.83 -0.28
CA ALA A 29 -8.07 -13.65 -0.19
C ALA A 29 -7.99 -13.13 1.25
N VAL A 30 -7.12 -12.14 1.47
CA VAL A 30 -6.75 -11.65 2.81
C VAL A 30 -7.61 -10.44 3.15
N ASP A 31 -8.61 -10.67 3.97
CA ASP A 31 -9.57 -9.68 4.42
C ASP A 31 -9.08 -8.94 5.66
N ARG A 32 -9.57 -7.74 5.89
CA ARG A 32 -9.24 -6.89 7.04
C ARG A 32 -7.78 -6.49 7.11
N CYS A 33 -7.16 -6.26 5.95
CA CYS A 33 -5.83 -5.69 5.90
C CYS A 33 -5.85 -4.21 6.31
N GLY A 34 -4.75 -3.76 6.90
CA GLY A 34 -4.61 -2.39 7.37
C GLY A 34 -5.37 -2.11 8.67
N ILE A 35 -5.82 -0.88 8.82
CA ILE A 35 -6.52 -0.40 10.02
C ILE A 35 -8.00 -0.73 9.93
N VAL A 36 -8.50 -1.58 10.82
CA VAL A 36 -9.86 -2.14 10.78
C VAL A 36 -10.85 -1.43 11.70
N GLY A 37 -10.38 -0.47 12.46
CA GLY A 37 -11.22 0.41 13.26
C GLY A 37 -12.16 -0.32 14.23
N ALA A 38 -13.42 -0.47 13.84
CA ALA A 38 -14.50 -0.98 14.69
C ALA A 38 -14.31 -2.44 15.18
N ASP A 39 -13.48 -3.24 14.53
CA ASP A 39 -13.21 -4.62 14.98
C ASP A 39 -12.23 -4.66 16.16
N GLY A 40 -11.57 -3.53 16.47
CA GLY A 40 -10.69 -3.36 17.62
C GLY A 40 -9.24 -3.77 17.37
N GLU A 41 -8.40 -3.52 18.36
CA GLU A 41 -6.93 -3.64 18.30
C GLU A 41 -6.45 -5.02 17.83
N THR A 42 -7.13 -6.09 18.22
CA THR A 42 -6.73 -7.47 17.88
C THR A 42 -7.01 -7.86 16.43
N HIS A 43 -7.69 -7.01 15.68
CA HIS A 43 -8.07 -7.29 14.29
C HIS A 43 -7.35 -6.38 13.28
N HIS A 44 -6.52 -5.44 13.71
CA HIS A 44 -5.72 -4.64 12.79
C HIS A 44 -4.75 -5.54 12.00
N GLY A 45 -4.93 -5.61 10.69
CA GLY A 45 -4.07 -6.33 9.75
C GLY A 45 -2.97 -5.42 9.21
N CYS A 46 -2.21 -4.76 10.09
CA CYS A 46 -1.20 -3.77 9.69
C CYS A 46 0.25 -4.27 9.72
N LEU A 47 0.48 -5.57 9.87
CA LEU A 47 1.81 -6.16 9.72
C LEU A 47 2.05 -6.60 8.26
N ASP A 48 3.17 -6.18 7.67
CA ASP A 48 3.54 -6.59 6.29
C ASP A 48 4.37 -7.89 6.27
N TYR A 49 3.87 -8.95 6.91
CA TYR A 49 4.54 -10.24 6.96
C TYR A 49 4.44 -11.02 5.64
N LEU A 50 3.39 -10.79 4.84
CA LEU A 50 3.20 -11.49 3.56
C LEU A 50 4.27 -11.13 2.53
N SER A 51 4.72 -9.88 2.52
CA SER A 51 5.80 -9.42 1.63
C SER A 51 7.18 -9.98 1.98
N GLN A 52 7.31 -10.62 3.15
CA GLN A 52 8.55 -11.27 3.59
C GLN A 52 8.62 -12.75 3.20
N ILE A 53 7.53 -13.32 2.70
CA ILE A 53 7.49 -14.72 2.27
C ILE A 53 8.13 -14.84 0.88
N PRO A 54 9.18 -15.68 0.72
CA PRO A 54 9.85 -15.86 -0.56
C PRO A 54 8.88 -16.32 -1.65
N GLY A 55 8.93 -15.70 -2.84
CA GLY A 55 8.09 -16.07 -3.96
C GLY A 55 6.61 -15.66 -3.83
N MET A 56 6.19 -15.04 -2.73
CA MET A 56 4.83 -14.56 -2.55
C MET A 56 4.56 -13.31 -3.40
N THR A 57 3.54 -13.38 -4.26
CA THR A 57 2.99 -12.19 -4.90
C THR A 57 1.94 -11.55 -4.00
N VAL A 58 2.08 -10.26 -3.70
CA VAL A 58 1.13 -9.52 -2.87
C VAL A 58 0.50 -8.39 -3.69
N LEU A 59 -0.81 -8.44 -3.87
CA LEU A 59 -1.61 -7.44 -4.59
C LEU A 59 -2.47 -6.65 -3.60
N ALA A 60 -2.61 -5.34 -3.83
CA ALA A 60 -3.34 -4.42 -2.95
C ALA A 60 -4.36 -3.57 -3.72
N PRO A 61 -5.56 -4.09 -4.00
CA PRO A 61 -6.60 -3.35 -4.69
C PRO A 61 -7.10 -2.16 -3.88
N ALA A 62 -7.43 -1.06 -4.55
CA ALA A 62 -8.00 0.15 -3.97
C ALA A 62 -9.48 0.34 -4.29
N SER A 63 -10.05 -0.46 -5.20
CA SER A 63 -11.44 -0.44 -5.64
C SER A 63 -12.03 -1.84 -5.76
N PHE A 64 -13.35 -1.94 -5.86
CA PHE A 64 -14.01 -3.22 -6.16
C PHE A 64 -13.71 -3.74 -7.58
N ALA A 65 -13.48 -2.85 -8.53
CA ALA A 65 -13.06 -3.23 -9.87
C ALA A 65 -11.69 -3.92 -9.83
N GLU A 66 -10.72 -3.31 -9.18
CA GLU A 66 -9.38 -3.88 -8.98
C GLU A 66 -9.40 -5.18 -8.17
N LEU A 67 -10.19 -5.23 -7.07
CA LEU A 67 -10.31 -6.46 -6.28
C LEU A 67 -10.80 -7.63 -7.12
N ARG A 68 -11.82 -7.41 -7.94
CA ARG A 68 -12.34 -8.45 -8.85
C ARG A 68 -11.28 -8.90 -9.86
N GLN A 69 -10.60 -7.95 -10.47
CA GLN A 69 -9.56 -8.23 -11.47
C GLN A 69 -8.36 -8.93 -10.84
N MET A 70 -7.84 -8.43 -9.73
CA MET A 70 -6.68 -9.00 -9.04
C MET A 70 -6.98 -10.42 -8.54
N LEU A 71 -8.18 -10.68 -7.99
CA LEU A 71 -8.59 -12.04 -7.62
C LEU A 71 -8.69 -12.96 -8.84
N ARG A 72 -9.25 -12.47 -9.96
CA ARG A 72 -9.31 -13.25 -11.19
C ARG A 72 -7.90 -13.59 -11.70
N ARG A 73 -7.00 -12.61 -11.76
CA ARG A 73 -5.61 -12.82 -12.16
C ARG A 73 -4.87 -13.78 -11.23
N ALA A 74 -5.05 -13.60 -9.93
CA ALA A 74 -4.44 -14.48 -8.93
C ALA A 74 -4.83 -15.94 -9.13
N VAL A 75 -6.07 -16.22 -9.52
CA VAL A 75 -6.58 -17.59 -9.72
C VAL A 75 -6.21 -18.16 -11.07
N LEU A 76 -6.17 -17.35 -12.14
CA LEU A 76 -6.13 -17.84 -13.50
C LEU A 76 -4.82 -17.58 -14.25
N GLU A 77 -4.00 -16.63 -13.80
CA GLU A 77 -2.92 -16.05 -14.60
C GLU A 77 -1.56 -16.01 -13.88
N LEU A 78 -1.56 -15.96 -12.54
CA LEU A 78 -0.34 -15.89 -11.76
C LEU A 78 0.06 -17.26 -11.23
N ASP A 79 1.36 -17.49 -11.11
CA ASP A 79 1.94 -18.72 -10.57
C ASP A 79 2.41 -18.52 -9.12
N GLY A 80 2.60 -19.63 -8.40
CA GLY A 80 3.09 -19.63 -7.01
C GLY A 80 2.05 -19.12 -6.01
N PRO A 81 2.47 -18.78 -4.79
CA PRO A 81 1.58 -18.25 -3.76
C PRO A 81 1.24 -16.78 -4.02
N VAL A 82 -0.05 -16.46 -4.03
CA VAL A 82 -0.56 -15.11 -4.29
C VAL A 82 -1.48 -14.66 -3.17
N ALA A 83 -1.22 -13.49 -2.60
CA ALA A 83 -2.10 -12.84 -1.62
C ALA A 83 -2.75 -11.58 -2.24
N VAL A 84 -4.07 -11.50 -2.17
CA VAL A 84 -4.81 -10.28 -2.49
C VAL A 84 -5.31 -9.68 -1.19
N ARG A 85 -4.74 -8.52 -0.81
CA ARG A 85 -5.00 -7.83 0.47
C ARG A 85 -6.07 -6.76 0.28
N TYR A 86 -7.16 -6.84 1.02
CA TYR A 86 -8.22 -5.83 0.96
C TYR A 86 -8.75 -5.48 2.38
N PRO A 87 -9.21 -4.23 2.56
CA PRO A 87 -9.69 -3.76 3.85
C PRO A 87 -11.10 -4.27 4.15
N ARG A 88 -11.57 -4.04 5.37
CA ARG A 88 -12.99 -4.09 5.70
C ARG A 88 -13.69 -2.82 5.22
N GLY A 89 -14.87 -2.94 4.61
CA GLY A 89 -15.70 -1.80 4.20
C GLY A 89 -15.80 -1.65 2.69
N GLY A 90 -16.07 -0.44 2.26
CA GLY A 90 -16.24 -0.09 0.84
C GLY A 90 -15.08 0.70 0.27
N GLU A 91 -15.27 1.22 -0.94
CA GLU A 91 -14.33 2.12 -1.60
C GLU A 91 -14.23 3.46 -0.86
N CYS A 92 -13.02 4.02 -0.80
CA CYS A 92 -12.73 5.26 -0.09
C CYS A 92 -12.24 6.35 -1.06
N GLY A 93 -13.13 6.82 -1.93
CA GLY A 93 -12.83 7.94 -2.84
C GLY A 93 -12.04 7.58 -4.09
N TYR A 94 -11.82 6.28 -4.36
CA TYR A 94 -11.24 5.78 -5.61
C TYR A 94 -12.03 4.57 -6.10
N ALA A 95 -12.47 4.61 -7.35
CA ALA A 95 -13.25 3.55 -8.01
C ALA A 95 -12.65 3.18 -9.38
N GLY A 96 -11.36 3.49 -9.59
CA GLY A 96 -10.66 3.20 -10.84
C GLY A 96 -10.31 1.73 -11.00
N ASP A 97 -9.72 1.45 -12.16
CA ASP A 97 -9.15 0.16 -12.54
C ASP A 97 -7.80 0.43 -13.21
N CYS A 98 -6.74 -0.13 -12.67
CA CYS A 98 -5.37 0.04 -13.18
C CYS A 98 -4.94 -1.08 -14.14
N GLY A 99 -5.83 -1.98 -14.49
CA GLY A 99 -5.51 -3.13 -15.33
C GLY A 99 -4.49 -4.05 -14.67
N ASP A 100 -3.47 -4.46 -15.43
CA ASP A 100 -2.42 -5.40 -14.98
C ASP A 100 -1.15 -4.73 -14.49
N ALA A 101 -1.15 -3.41 -14.36
CA ALA A 101 0.01 -2.66 -13.93
C ALA A 101 0.48 -3.05 -12.52
N ALA A 102 1.79 -3.08 -12.30
CA ALA A 102 2.36 -3.23 -10.96
C ALA A 102 2.43 -1.88 -10.24
N VAL A 103 2.54 -0.81 -11.01
CA VAL A 103 2.63 0.59 -10.56
C VAL A 103 1.80 1.45 -11.51
N SER A 104 0.99 2.34 -10.98
CA SER A 104 0.10 3.22 -11.75
C SER A 104 0.29 4.67 -11.34
N ILE A 105 0.49 5.58 -12.31
CA ILE A 105 0.43 7.02 -12.08
C ILE A 105 -1.04 7.43 -12.21
N LEU A 106 -1.66 7.82 -11.11
CA LEU A 106 -3.06 8.23 -11.07
C LEU A 106 -3.24 9.74 -11.31
N ARG A 107 -2.19 10.50 -11.00
CA ARG A 107 -2.10 11.93 -11.24
C ARG A 107 -0.65 12.29 -11.51
N GLU A 108 -0.41 13.05 -12.56
CA GLU A 108 0.91 13.65 -12.84
C GLU A 108 1.15 14.85 -11.92
N GLY A 109 2.43 15.17 -11.64
CA GLY A 109 2.85 16.32 -10.86
C GLY A 109 4.36 16.39 -10.71
N GLY A 110 4.92 17.57 -10.43
CA GLY A 110 6.36 17.81 -10.49
C GLY A 110 7.02 18.21 -9.15
N ASP A 111 6.29 18.74 -8.18
CA ASP A 111 6.88 19.27 -6.95
C ASP A 111 7.19 18.16 -5.93
N ALA A 112 6.29 17.20 -5.80
CA ALA A 112 6.43 16.03 -4.93
C ALA A 112 5.60 14.86 -5.45
N ALA A 113 5.90 13.64 -5.00
CA ALA A 113 5.07 12.47 -5.23
C ALA A 113 4.52 11.91 -3.92
N VAL A 114 3.25 11.50 -3.94
CA VAL A 114 2.65 10.64 -2.93
C VAL A 114 2.56 9.23 -3.51
N VAL A 115 3.32 8.30 -2.91
CA VAL A 115 3.26 6.88 -3.23
C VAL A 115 2.37 6.18 -2.22
N THR A 116 1.42 5.39 -2.69
CA THR A 116 0.45 4.71 -1.81
C THR A 116 0.06 3.34 -2.37
N CYS A 117 -0.70 2.56 -1.60
CA CYS A 117 -1.30 1.32 -2.05
C CYS A 117 -2.67 1.11 -1.38
N GLY A 118 -3.50 0.28 -2.01
CA GLY A 118 -4.78 -0.12 -1.45
C GLY A 118 -5.70 1.06 -1.11
N ILE A 119 -6.37 0.95 0.04
CA ILE A 119 -7.47 1.84 0.44
C ILE A 119 -7.08 3.32 0.62
N LEU A 120 -5.82 3.63 0.91
CA LEU A 120 -5.37 5.02 1.07
C LEU A 120 -5.26 5.79 -0.25
N THR A 121 -5.43 5.13 -1.40
CA THR A 121 -5.39 5.75 -2.72
C THR A 121 -6.34 6.95 -2.82
N GLY A 122 -7.57 6.83 -2.32
CA GLY A 122 -8.53 7.92 -2.33
C GLY A 122 -8.09 9.10 -1.44
N GLN A 123 -7.45 8.82 -0.30
CA GLN A 123 -6.92 9.86 0.59
C GLN A 123 -5.73 10.60 -0.07
N ALA A 124 -4.87 9.88 -0.78
CA ALA A 124 -3.76 10.48 -1.52
C ALA A 124 -4.24 11.40 -2.64
N LEU A 125 -5.25 10.99 -3.41
CA LEU A 125 -5.86 11.83 -4.45
C LEU A 125 -6.51 13.09 -3.86
N ALA A 126 -7.28 12.95 -2.78
CA ALA A 126 -7.90 14.09 -2.10
C ALA A 126 -6.86 15.06 -1.50
N ALA A 127 -5.73 14.55 -1.00
CA ALA A 127 -4.60 15.37 -0.56
C ALA A 127 -4.01 16.17 -1.73
N ALA A 128 -3.78 15.53 -2.88
CA ALA A 128 -3.26 16.19 -4.08
C ALA A 128 -4.21 17.29 -4.60
N GLU A 129 -5.54 17.06 -4.60
CA GLU A 129 -6.54 18.07 -4.95
C GLU A 129 -6.54 19.28 -3.99
N THR A 130 -6.26 19.03 -2.71
CA THR A 130 -6.16 20.11 -1.72
C THR A 130 -4.91 20.95 -1.96
N LEU A 131 -3.77 20.31 -2.20
CA LEU A 131 -2.49 20.96 -2.45
C LEU A 131 -2.45 21.72 -3.79
N GLU A 132 -3.18 21.25 -4.80
CA GLU A 132 -3.34 21.99 -6.08
C GLU A 132 -3.93 23.38 -5.87
N LYS A 133 -4.92 23.52 -4.96
CA LYS A 133 -5.51 24.82 -4.62
C LYS A 133 -4.53 25.74 -3.91
N GLU A 134 -3.47 25.17 -3.33
CA GLU A 134 -2.36 25.90 -2.72
C GLU A 134 -1.21 26.18 -3.71
N GLY A 135 -1.35 25.73 -4.97
CA GLY A 135 -0.35 25.91 -6.02
C GLY A 135 0.79 24.90 -5.99
N VAL A 136 0.60 23.76 -5.30
CA VAL A 136 1.56 22.65 -5.23
C VAL A 136 1.12 21.53 -6.16
N ASP A 137 1.99 21.16 -7.10
CA ASP A 137 1.74 20.15 -8.11
C ASP A 137 2.24 18.77 -7.65
N VAL A 138 1.31 17.92 -7.23
CA VAL A 138 1.60 16.63 -6.59
C VAL A 138 1.24 15.47 -7.50
N GLN A 139 2.24 14.63 -7.76
CA GLN A 139 2.05 13.34 -8.41
C GLN A 139 1.47 12.32 -7.42
N VAL A 140 0.55 11.47 -7.89
CA VAL A 140 0.03 10.34 -7.11
C VAL A 140 0.38 9.04 -7.82
N VAL A 141 1.21 8.24 -7.18
CA VAL A 141 1.67 6.92 -7.66
C VAL A 141 1.07 5.83 -6.79
N LYS A 142 0.38 4.90 -7.41
CA LYS A 142 -0.22 3.75 -6.74
C LYS A 142 0.61 2.49 -7.00
N ILE A 143 0.93 1.76 -5.94
CA ILE A 143 1.58 0.44 -6.01
C ILE A 143 0.49 -0.63 -5.94
N ASP A 144 0.27 -1.31 -7.05
CA ASP A 144 -0.74 -2.36 -7.19
C ASP A 144 -0.20 -3.72 -6.77
N ARG A 145 1.06 -4.00 -7.11
CA ARG A 145 1.81 -5.17 -6.65
C ARG A 145 2.83 -4.76 -5.59
N VAL A 146 2.47 -4.99 -4.33
CA VAL A 146 3.28 -4.61 -3.16
C VAL A 146 4.51 -5.51 -3.00
N SER A 147 4.41 -6.77 -3.43
CA SER A 147 5.53 -7.73 -3.46
C SER A 147 5.40 -8.68 -4.67
N PRO A 148 6.51 -8.99 -5.37
CA PRO A 148 7.76 -8.23 -5.37
C PRO A 148 7.57 -6.83 -5.93
N LEU A 149 8.25 -5.84 -5.38
CA LEU A 149 8.23 -4.48 -5.94
C LEU A 149 8.88 -4.49 -7.33
N ASP A 150 8.23 -3.81 -8.28
CA ASP A 150 8.78 -3.57 -9.60
C ASP A 150 9.67 -2.32 -9.57
N GLY A 151 10.96 -2.52 -9.28
CA GLY A 151 11.91 -1.41 -9.12
C GLY A 151 12.03 -0.54 -10.36
N GLY A 152 12.00 -1.15 -11.55
CA GLY A 152 12.02 -0.41 -12.82
C GLY A 152 10.80 0.48 -13.01
N ALA A 153 9.59 -0.08 -12.77
CA ALA A 153 8.34 0.66 -12.88
C ALA A 153 8.23 1.79 -11.82
N VAL A 154 8.69 1.51 -10.58
CA VAL A 154 8.74 2.53 -9.51
C VAL A 154 9.67 3.68 -9.89
N CYS A 155 10.90 3.39 -10.34
CA CYS A 155 11.85 4.43 -10.72
C CYS A 155 11.37 5.23 -11.93
N ALA A 156 10.77 4.58 -12.92
CA ALA A 156 10.18 5.25 -14.07
C ALA A 156 9.01 6.17 -13.67
N ALA A 157 8.14 5.69 -12.76
CA ALA A 157 7.03 6.49 -12.25
C ALA A 157 7.48 7.71 -11.44
N LEU A 158 8.64 7.67 -10.80
CA LEU A 158 9.17 8.76 -9.98
C LEU A 158 10.26 9.58 -10.70
N GLU A 159 10.44 9.38 -12.02
CA GLU A 159 11.45 10.10 -12.79
C GLU A 159 11.22 11.63 -12.73
N GLY A 160 12.24 12.36 -12.33
CA GLY A 160 12.18 13.83 -12.18
C GLY A 160 11.60 14.33 -10.85
N VAL A 161 10.96 13.49 -10.06
CA VAL A 161 10.41 13.87 -8.74
C VAL A 161 11.38 13.43 -7.63
N ARG A 162 11.86 14.40 -6.85
CA ARG A 162 12.89 14.15 -5.82
C ARG A 162 12.37 14.10 -4.39
N ARG A 163 11.15 14.55 -4.17
CA ARG A 163 10.49 14.63 -2.86
C ARG A 163 9.34 13.65 -2.81
N VAL A 164 9.46 12.65 -1.97
CA VAL A 164 8.54 11.51 -1.96
C VAL A 164 7.90 11.36 -0.57
N VAL A 165 6.59 11.24 -0.55
CA VAL A 165 5.81 10.82 0.62
C VAL A 165 5.30 9.42 0.36
N VAL A 166 5.49 8.48 1.28
CA VAL A 166 4.81 7.17 1.21
C VAL A 166 3.71 7.14 2.27
N ALA A 167 2.48 6.88 1.83
CA ALA A 167 1.32 6.74 2.69
C ALA A 167 0.78 5.32 2.64
N GLU A 168 0.81 4.62 3.77
CA GLU A 168 0.38 3.22 3.91
C GLU A 168 -0.30 2.98 5.26
N ASP A 169 -1.29 2.11 5.31
CA ASP A 169 -2.04 1.80 6.53
C ASP A 169 -1.45 0.61 7.31
N GLN A 170 -0.14 0.44 7.23
CA GLN A 170 0.63 -0.61 7.91
C GLN A 170 1.54 -0.04 8.99
N LEU A 171 2.02 -0.90 9.89
CA LEU A 171 3.11 -0.57 10.79
C LEU A 171 4.39 -0.33 9.99
N ARG A 172 5.26 0.52 10.51
CA ARG A 172 6.45 0.98 9.80
C ARG A 172 7.41 -0.14 9.41
N SER A 173 7.64 -1.08 10.34
CA SER A 173 8.72 -2.05 10.20
C SER A 173 8.50 -3.02 9.05
N GLY A 174 9.39 -3.00 8.08
CA GLY A 174 9.38 -3.86 6.89
C GLY A 174 8.29 -3.57 5.87
N ALA A 175 7.48 -2.53 6.08
CA ALA A 175 6.38 -2.17 5.19
C ALA A 175 6.84 -1.47 3.91
N LEU A 176 5.90 -1.10 3.04
CA LEU A 176 6.17 -0.55 1.71
C LEU A 176 7.13 0.63 1.75
N GLY A 177 6.94 1.58 2.68
CA GLY A 177 7.75 2.79 2.74
C GLY A 177 9.23 2.54 3.01
N GLU A 178 9.57 1.62 3.92
CA GLU A 178 10.96 1.25 4.19
C GLU A 178 11.58 0.50 3.00
N ARG A 179 10.84 -0.43 2.40
CA ARG A 179 11.29 -1.18 1.22
C ARG A 179 11.48 -0.28 0.00
N LEU A 180 10.56 0.67 -0.20
CA LEU A 180 10.65 1.66 -1.27
C LEU A 180 11.88 2.56 -1.07
N GLY A 181 12.11 3.04 0.16
CA GLY A 181 13.28 3.86 0.48
C GLY A 181 14.61 3.16 0.16
N ALA A 182 14.72 1.88 0.54
CA ALA A 182 15.88 1.06 0.19
C ALA A 182 16.04 0.92 -1.33
N LEU A 183 14.96 0.59 -2.03
CA LEU A 183 14.95 0.43 -3.49
C LEU A 183 15.38 1.72 -4.21
N LEU A 184 14.86 2.89 -3.81
CA LEU A 184 15.23 4.17 -4.43
C LEU A 184 16.72 4.50 -4.25
N LEU A 185 17.29 4.16 -3.10
CA LEU A 185 18.72 4.33 -2.85
C LEU A 185 19.55 3.35 -3.67
N GLU A 186 19.19 2.07 -3.73
CA GLU A 186 19.90 1.04 -4.50
C GLU A 186 19.90 1.34 -6.00
N GLN A 187 18.80 1.85 -6.53
CA GLN A 187 18.65 2.19 -7.95
C GLN A 187 19.21 3.56 -8.31
N GLY A 188 19.66 4.35 -7.34
CA GLY A 188 20.12 5.71 -7.58
C GLY A 188 19.02 6.64 -8.14
N ALA A 189 17.77 6.42 -7.77
CA ALA A 189 16.61 7.12 -8.33
C ALA A 189 16.51 8.61 -7.97
N GLY A 190 17.50 9.16 -7.26
CA GLY A 190 17.65 10.60 -7.03
C GLY A 190 16.65 11.20 -6.04
N ALA A 191 15.97 10.40 -5.23
CA ALA A 191 15.12 10.93 -4.15
C ALA A 191 16.00 11.69 -3.14
N GLU A 192 15.71 12.98 -2.95
CA GLU A 192 16.43 13.84 -2.01
C GLU A 192 15.86 13.76 -0.60
N ARG A 193 14.54 13.52 -0.52
CA ARG A 193 13.83 13.45 0.76
C ARG A 193 12.68 12.45 0.67
N LEU A 194 12.56 11.63 1.70
CA LEU A 194 11.49 10.65 1.86
C LEU A 194 10.80 10.88 3.21
N VAL A 195 9.48 11.02 3.21
CA VAL A 195 8.64 11.10 4.41
C VAL A 195 7.69 9.92 4.42
N LEU A 196 7.64 9.18 5.53
CA LEU A 196 6.75 8.02 5.69
C LEU A 196 5.57 8.39 6.58
N ARG A 197 4.36 8.11 6.09
CA ARG A 197 3.10 8.14 6.86
C ARG A 197 2.57 6.72 6.94
N ASN A 198 2.50 6.19 8.14
CA ASN A 198 2.10 4.81 8.42
C ASN A 198 1.48 4.70 9.83
N ALA A 199 1.10 3.51 10.23
CA ALA A 199 0.50 3.26 11.55
C ALA A 199 1.51 3.34 12.73
N GLY A 200 2.76 3.76 12.48
CA GLY A 200 3.79 3.87 13.51
C GLY A 200 4.43 2.54 13.87
N THR A 201 4.87 2.42 15.12
CA THR A 201 5.61 1.26 15.62
C THR A 201 4.83 0.41 16.63
N ALA A 202 3.60 0.81 16.94
CA ALA A 202 2.69 0.10 17.85
C ALA A 202 1.33 -0.08 17.17
N LEU A 203 0.61 -1.13 17.56
CA LEU A 203 -0.75 -1.35 17.06
C LEU A 203 -1.64 -0.17 17.45
N PRO A 204 -2.44 0.36 16.49
CA PRO A 204 -3.40 1.42 16.78
C PRO A 204 -4.45 0.95 17.80
N SER A 205 -4.97 1.88 18.60
CA SER A 205 -6.08 1.62 19.50
C SER A 205 -7.41 1.43 18.76
N GLN A 206 -8.48 1.14 19.50
CA GLN A 206 -9.80 1.03 18.93
C GLN A 206 -10.39 2.40 18.58
N GLY A 207 -11.11 2.49 17.47
CA GLY A 207 -11.81 3.67 17.00
C GLY A 207 -12.46 3.40 15.65
N THR A 208 -13.13 4.36 15.07
CA THR A 208 -13.52 4.24 13.65
C THR A 208 -12.28 4.39 12.76
N THR A 209 -12.29 3.79 11.59
CA THR A 209 -11.16 3.90 10.63
C THR A 209 -10.82 5.36 10.33
N ALA A 210 -11.83 6.22 10.18
CA ALA A 210 -11.62 7.65 9.92
C ALA A 210 -10.96 8.39 11.10
N GLU A 211 -11.33 8.08 12.34
CA GLU A 211 -10.68 8.64 13.53
C GLU A 211 -9.22 8.19 13.64
N LEU A 212 -8.97 6.91 13.39
CA LEU A 212 -7.61 6.36 13.44
C LEU A 212 -6.73 6.93 12.32
N TRP A 213 -7.24 7.03 11.11
CA TRP A 213 -6.49 7.67 10.02
C TRP A 213 -6.15 9.11 10.34
N ARG A 214 -7.10 9.88 10.88
CA ARG A 214 -6.83 11.27 11.33
C ARG A 214 -5.76 11.33 12.42
N ALA A 215 -5.86 10.48 13.43
CA ALA A 215 -4.89 10.44 14.53
C ALA A 215 -3.49 10.05 14.08
N LEU A 216 -3.37 9.23 13.04
CA LEU A 216 -2.12 8.75 12.46
C LEU A 216 -1.61 9.61 11.29
N GLY A 217 -2.37 10.64 10.87
CA GLY A 217 -2.05 11.46 9.71
C GLY A 217 -2.11 10.71 8.38
N LEU A 218 -3.02 9.75 8.27
CA LEU A 218 -3.29 8.93 7.08
C LEU A 218 -4.53 9.39 6.31
N ASP A 219 -5.28 10.35 6.82
CA ASP A 219 -6.32 11.05 6.08
C ASP A 219 -5.74 12.05 5.07
N ALA A 220 -6.57 12.62 4.22
CA ALA A 220 -6.14 13.53 3.17
C ALA A 220 -5.35 14.73 3.72
N GLU A 221 -5.76 15.31 4.86
CA GLU A 221 -5.04 16.43 5.46
C GLU A 221 -3.67 16.01 6.03
N GLY A 222 -3.60 14.85 6.70
CA GLY A 222 -2.33 14.32 7.21
C GLY A 222 -1.33 14.01 6.10
N ILE A 223 -1.81 13.47 4.96
CA ILE A 223 -0.98 13.25 3.78
C ILE A 223 -0.55 14.59 3.15
N ALA A 224 -1.45 15.57 3.04
CA ALA A 224 -1.11 16.90 2.55
C ALA A 224 -0.06 17.57 3.45
N GLN A 225 -0.18 17.44 4.77
CA GLN A 225 0.82 17.93 5.71
C GLN A 225 2.18 17.27 5.49
N ALA A 226 2.23 15.97 5.22
CA ALA A 226 3.48 15.27 4.90
C ALA A 226 4.13 15.80 3.60
N VAL A 227 3.32 16.17 2.61
CA VAL A 227 3.82 16.81 1.39
C VAL A 227 4.42 18.19 1.71
N ARG A 228 3.76 19.01 2.52
CA ARG A 228 4.32 20.30 2.95
C ARG A 228 5.64 20.10 3.72
N GLU A 229 5.73 19.07 4.56
CA GLU A 229 6.96 18.73 5.28
C GLU A 229 8.09 18.31 4.33
N VAL A 230 7.81 17.51 3.30
CA VAL A 230 8.85 17.04 2.37
C VAL A 230 9.34 18.17 1.47
N LEU A 231 8.53 19.20 1.23
CA LEU A 231 8.86 20.38 0.44
C LEU A 231 9.67 21.44 1.23
N ALA A 232 9.51 21.50 2.55
CA ALA A 232 10.23 22.42 3.45
C ALA A 232 11.69 21.99 3.65
#